data_a778564e70a5614c49cf6176f134dc0b
#
_entry.id   a778564e70a5614c49cf6176f134dc0b
#
_cell.length_a   1.000
_cell.length_b   1.000
_cell.length_c   1.000
_cell.angle_alpha   90.00
_cell.angle_beta   90.00
_cell.angle_gamma   90.00
#
_symmetry.space_group_name_H-M   'P 1'
#
loop_
_entity.id
_entity.type
_entity.pdbx_description
1 polymer ?
#
loop_
_entity_poly.entity_id
_entity_poly.type
_entity_poly.pdbx_seq_one_letter_code
_entity_poly.pdbx_strand_id
1 'polypeptide(L)'
;HIHLRDDDMLKTVVPYTSEIYGRAIVMPNLVPPVTTVDAAMAYRQRILDAVPAGHDFTPLMTCYLTDSLDPNEVERGFNEGVFTAAKLYPANATTNSSHGVTSIDAIMLVLERMQKLGMPLLVHGEVTHAEIDIFDREARFIETVMEPLRQRLPALKVVFEHITTKDAAEYVRDGNDLIAATITPQHLMFNRNHMLVGGVRPHLYCLPILKRNIHQQALRELVASGFSRAFLGTDSAP
;
A
#
# COMPACT_ATOMS: atom_id res chain seq x y z
N HIS A 1 -4.08 2.21 -5.33
CA HIS A 1 -4.07 2.32 -3.86
C HIS A 1 -4.98 3.46 -3.43
N ILE A 2 -6.03 3.15 -2.67
CA ILE A 2 -7.01 4.14 -2.19
C ILE A 2 -7.65 3.68 -0.88
N HIS A 3 -7.93 4.64 0.01
CA HIS A 3 -8.70 4.44 1.23
C HIS A 3 -10.11 5.02 1.05
N LEU A 4 -11.11 4.17 1.02
CA LEU A 4 -12.50 4.61 0.89
C LEU A 4 -13.23 4.72 2.24
N ARG A 5 -12.58 4.27 3.33
CA ARG A 5 -13.17 4.21 4.68
C ARG A 5 -14.49 3.43 4.67
N ASP A 6 -15.41 3.75 5.55
CA ASP A 6 -16.74 3.11 5.64
C ASP A 6 -17.82 4.13 6.00
N ASP A 7 -19.06 3.68 6.13
CA ASP A 7 -20.23 4.44 6.54
C ASP A 7 -20.46 5.74 5.73
N ASP A 8 -20.67 6.86 6.38
CA ASP A 8 -20.95 8.13 5.72
C ASP A 8 -19.72 8.69 4.98
N MET A 9 -18.51 8.40 5.47
CA MET A 9 -17.28 8.76 4.77
C MET A 9 -17.21 8.08 3.41
N LEU A 10 -17.51 6.78 3.36
CA LEU A 10 -17.54 5.99 2.12
C LEU A 10 -18.46 6.64 1.07
N LYS A 11 -19.69 7.00 1.46
CA LYS A 11 -20.67 7.65 0.56
C LYS A 11 -20.16 8.98 0.02
N THR A 12 -19.38 9.69 0.82
CA THR A 12 -18.81 10.98 0.43
C THR A 12 -17.66 10.83 -0.58
N VAL A 13 -16.78 9.83 -0.41
CA VAL A 13 -15.52 9.78 -1.18
C VAL A 13 -15.58 8.88 -2.40
N VAL A 14 -16.44 7.86 -2.43
CA VAL A 14 -16.56 6.95 -3.58
C VAL A 14 -16.89 7.68 -4.88
N PRO A 15 -17.80 8.67 -4.92
CA PRO A 15 -18.11 9.40 -6.16
C PRO A 15 -16.87 10.05 -6.80
N TYR A 16 -15.97 10.65 -6.02
CA TYR A 16 -14.76 11.29 -6.55
C TYR A 16 -13.78 10.27 -7.16
N THR A 17 -13.69 9.08 -6.58
CA THR A 17 -12.85 8.02 -7.12
C THR A 17 -13.44 7.43 -8.38
N SER A 18 -14.72 7.08 -8.35
CA SER A 18 -15.41 6.41 -9.45
C SER A 18 -15.65 7.32 -10.67
N GLU A 19 -15.59 8.64 -10.51
CA GLU A 19 -15.64 9.60 -11.62
C GLU A 19 -14.37 9.54 -12.50
N ILE A 20 -13.21 9.27 -11.86
CA ILE A 20 -11.90 9.37 -12.52
C ILE A 20 -11.35 7.99 -12.90
N TYR A 21 -11.55 6.98 -12.03
CA TYR A 21 -10.95 5.67 -12.17
C TYR A 21 -11.97 4.58 -12.45
N GLY A 22 -11.74 3.78 -13.50
CA GLY A 22 -12.54 2.58 -13.77
C GLY A 22 -12.29 1.43 -12.80
N ARG A 23 -11.16 1.45 -12.06
CA ARG A 23 -10.82 0.49 -10.99
C ARG A 23 -9.80 1.06 -10.03
N ALA A 24 -9.83 0.58 -8.80
CA ALA A 24 -8.80 0.89 -7.79
C ALA A 24 -8.62 -0.25 -6.82
N ILE A 25 -7.39 -0.42 -6.33
CA ILE A 25 -7.07 -1.34 -5.23
C ILE A 25 -7.46 -0.67 -3.92
N VAL A 26 -8.46 -1.26 -3.24
CA VAL A 26 -9.04 -0.71 -2.03
C VAL A 26 -8.30 -1.24 -0.81
N MET A 27 -7.83 -0.33 0.03
CA MET A 27 -7.09 -0.67 1.25
C MET A 27 -8.01 -1.23 2.34
N PRO A 28 -7.55 -2.28 3.06
CA PRO A 28 -8.39 -3.04 3.97
C PRO A 28 -8.37 -2.53 5.43
N ASN A 29 -7.70 -1.41 5.72
CA ASN A 29 -7.48 -0.89 7.08
C ASN A 29 -8.69 -0.13 7.63
N LEU A 30 -9.81 -0.80 7.71
CA LEU A 30 -10.99 -0.36 8.44
C LEU A 30 -10.87 -0.66 9.95
N VAL A 31 -11.88 -0.34 10.72
CA VAL A 31 -12.03 -0.73 12.12
C VAL A 31 -13.38 -1.43 12.28
N PRO A 32 -13.38 -2.78 12.41
CA PRO A 32 -12.27 -3.72 12.35
C PRO A 32 -11.69 -3.85 10.93
N PRO A 33 -10.42 -4.33 10.80
CA PRO A 33 -9.80 -4.51 9.47
C PRO A 33 -10.45 -5.65 8.68
N VAL A 34 -10.33 -5.58 7.35
CA VAL A 34 -10.87 -6.60 6.43
C VAL A 34 -9.89 -7.78 6.36
N THR A 35 -10.18 -8.83 7.10
CA THR A 35 -9.34 -10.04 7.22
C THR A 35 -9.98 -11.30 6.66
N THR A 36 -11.28 -11.26 6.30
CA THR A 36 -12.03 -12.42 5.80
C THR A 36 -12.68 -12.15 4.46
N VAL A 37 -12.95 -13.22 3.72
CA VAL A 37 -13.68 -13.17 2.44
C VAL A 37 -15.04 -12.52 2.62
N ASP A 38 -15.77 -12.93 3.65
CA ASP A 38 -17.12 -12.42 3.89
C ASP A 38 -17.12 -10.91 4.22
N ALA A 39 -16.14 -10.45 5.01
CA ALA A 39 -15.95 -9.03 5.31
C ALA A 39 -15.60 -8.23 4.04
N ALA A 40 -14.74 -8.78 3.17
CA ALA A 40 -14.37 -8.15 1.90
C ALA A 40 -15.55 -8.05 0.94
N MET A 41 -16.37 -9.11 0.83
CA MET A 41 -17.57 -9.11 0.00
C MET A 41 -18.60 -8.09 0.50
N ALA A 42 -18.84 -8.05 1.80
CA ALA A 42 -19.72 -7.07 2.41
C ALA A 42 -19.24 -5.63 2.20
N TYR A 43 -17.93 -5.39 2.35
CA TYR A 43 -17.34 -4.08 2.10
C TYR A 43 -17.41 -3.71 0.61
N ARG A 44 -17.12 -4.65 -0.29
CA ARG A 44 -17.25 -4.45 -1.73
C ARG A 44 -18.68 -4.05 -2.11
N GLN A 45 -19.69 -4.68 -1.52
CA GLN A 45 -21.10 -4.33 -1.79
C GLN A 45 -21.41 -2.91 -1.35
N ARG A 46 -20.97 -2.49 -0.14
CA ARG A 46 -21.17 -1.11 0.33
C ARG A 46 -20.51 -0.07 -0.58
N ILE A 47 -19.32 -0.39 -1.13
CA ILE A 47 -18.65 0.48 -2.10
C ILE A 47 -19.50 0.59 -3.38
N LEU A 48 -19.98 -0.53 -3.92
CA LEU A 48 -20.79 -0.55 -5.14
C LEU A 48 -22.12 0.21 -4.97
N ASP A 49 -22.75 0.08 -3.80
CA ASP A 49 -23.98 0.81 -3.47
C ASP A 49 -23.76 2.34 -3.38
N ALA A 50 -22.53 2.77 -3.14
CA ALA A 50 -22.14 4.18 -3.08
C ALA A 50 -21.67 4.76 -4.44
N VAL A 51 -21.49 3.92 -5.45
CA VAL A 51 -21.12 4.37 -6.80
C VAL A 51 -22.30 5.05 -7.47
N PRO A 52 -22.17 6.31 -7.92
CA PRO A 52 -23.26 7.00 -8.62
C PRO A 52 -23.67 6.32 -9.91
N ALA A 53 -24.95 6.45 -10.25
CA ALA A 53 -25.46 5.95 -11.53
C ALA A 53 -24.69 6.58 -12.70
N GLY A 54 -24.27 5.73 -13.64
CA GLY A 54 -23.49 6.15 -14.81
C GLY A 54 -21.96 6.10 -14.63
N HIS A 55 -21.45 5.87 -13.40
CA HIS A 55 -20.03 5.59 -13.20
C HIS A 55 -19.76 4.09 -13.38
N ASP A 56 -18.68 3.75 -14.10
CA ASP A 56 -18.17 2.39 -14.25
C ASP A 56 -16.93 2.21 -13.36
N PHE A 57 -17.14 1.60 -12.18
CA PHE A 57 -16.06 1.44 -11.19
C PHE A 57 -16.02 0.02 -10.61
N THR A 58 -14.84 -0.58 -10.67
CA THR A 58 -14.57 -1.90 -10.08
C THR A 58 -13.64 -1.77 -8.89
N PRO A 59 -14.13 -1.97 -7.65
CA PRO A 59 -13.25 -2.05 -6.48
C PRO A 59 -12.52 -3.40 -6.44
N LEU A 60 -11.19 -3.36 -6.39
CA LEU A 60 -10.31 -4.51 -6.23
C LEU A 60 -10.00 -4.66 -4.73
N MET A 61 -10.60 -5.68 -4.12
CA MET A 61 -10.52 -5.85 -2.68
C MET A 61 -9.20 -6.48 -2.24
N THR A 62 -8.74 -6.12 -1.04
CA THR A 62 -7.50 -6.64 -0.44
C THR A 62 -7.75 -7.21 0.95
N CYS A 63 -6.90 -8.17 1.34
CA CYS A 63 -6.89 -8.76 2.68
C CYS A 63 -5.89 -8.01 3.56
N TYR A 64 -6.26 -7.68 4.79
CA TYR A 64 -5.38 -7.10 5.80
C TYR A 64 -4.56 -8.22 6.47
N LEU A 65 -3.23 -8.16 6.41
CA LEU A 65 -2.36 -9.13 7.07
C LEU A 65 -2.26 -8.81 8.57
N THR A 66 -2.53 -9.83 9.38
CA THR A 66 -2.33 -9.83 10.83
C THR A 66 -1.48 -11.03 11.22
N ASP A 67 -0.83 -11.00 12.38
CA ASP A 67 -0.01 -12.10 12.88
C ASP A 67 -0.78 -13.45 13.02
N SER A 68 -2.10 -13.37 13.16
CA SER A 68 -2.98 -14.54 13.35
C SER A 68 -3.84 -14.90 12.14
N LEU A 69 -3.58 -14.30 10.97
CA LEU A 69 -4.37 -14.55 9.78
C LEU A 69 -4.21 -16.00 9.29
N ASP A 70 -5.34 -16.67 9.03
CA ASP A 70 -5.34 -18.03 8.49
C ASP A 70 -4.93 -18.04 7.00
N PRO A 71 -3.85 -18.74 6.61
CA PRO A 71 -3.46 -18.89 5.22
C PRO A 71 -4.55 -19.48 4.31
N ASN A 72 -5.45 -20.31 4.86
CA ASN A 72 -6.55 -20.89 4.09
C ASN A 72 -7.60 -19.84 3.71
N GLU A 73 -7.82 -18.83 4.56
CA GLU A 73 -8.73 -17.73 4.24
C GLU A 73 -8.19 -16.85 3.10
N VAL A 74 -6.89 -16.63 3.08
CA VAL A 74 -6.22 -15.90 1.98
C VAL A 74 -6.30 -16.69 0.68
N GLU A 75 -6.04 -17.99 0.72
CA GLU A 75 -6.17 -18.88 -0.45
C GLU A 75 -7.60 -18.92 -0.96
N ARG A 76 -8.58 -19.09 -0.06
CA ARG A 76 -10.00 -19.08 -0.42
C ARG A 76 -10.37 -17.80 -1.17
N GLY A 77 -10.04 -16.67 -0.57
CA GLY A 77 -10.40 -15.36 -1.14
C GLY A 77 -9.74 -15.06 -2.46
N PHE A 78 -8.50 -15.52 -2.67
CA PHE A 78 -7.81 -15.36 -3.95
C PHE A 78 -8.39 -16.27 -5.03
N ASN A 79 -8.65 -17.55 -4.70
CA ASN A 79 -9.22 -18.51 -5.65
C ASN A 79 -10.66 -18.18 -6.04
N GLU A 80 -11.44 -17.62 -5.12
CA GLU A 80 -12.82 -17.15 -5.39
C GLU A 80 -12.84 -15.79 -6.11
N GLY A 81 -11.68 -15.14 -6.35
CA GLY A 81 -11.58 -13.83 -7.00
C GLY A 81 -12.08 -12.67 -6.15
N VAL A 82 -12.19 -12.86 -4.83
CA VAL A 82 -12.57 -11.81 -3.87
C VAL A 82 -11.37 -10.95 -3.52
N PHE A 83 -10.23 -11.55 -3.14
CA PHE A 83 -9.00 -10.84 -2.90
C PHE A 83 -8.15 -10.72 -4.16
N THR A 84 -7.78 -9.49 -4.52
CA THR A 84 -6.79 -9.24 -5.57
C THR A 84 -5.36 -9.34 -5.06
N ALA A 85 -5.14 -8.96 -3.81
CA ALA A 85 -3.85 -8.90 -3.13
C ALA A 85 -4.04 -8.94 -1.61
N ALA A 86 -2.95 -9.10 -0.86
CA ALA A 86 -2.95 -8.87 0.58
C ALA A 86 -2.05 -7.68 0.94
N LYS A 87 -2.44 -6.90 1.94
CA LYS A 87 -1.75 -5.69 2.38
C LYS A 87 -1.03 -5.91 3.70
N LEU A 88 0.26 -5.64 3.68
CA LEU A 88 1.13 -5.59 4.85
C LEU A 88 1.25 -4.16 5.37
N TYR A 89 0.81 -3.96 6.60
CA TYR A 89 1.13 -2.81 7.42
C TYR A 89 2.03 -3.28 8.56
N PRO A 90 3.24 -2.73 8.74
CA PRO A 90 3.94 -2.88 10.02
C PRO A 90 3.08 -2.31 11.14
N ALA A 91 3.04 -3.00 12.28
CA ALA A 91 2.23 -2.57 13.42
C ALA A 91 2.55 -1.11 13.81
N ASN A 92 1.51 -0.28 13.93
CA ASN A 92 1.60 1.14 14.27
C ASN A 92 2.34 2.05 13.26
N ALA A 93 2.51 1.61 12.02
CA ALA A 93 3.19 2.42 10.98
C ALA A 93 2.34 3.60 10.50
N THR A 94 1.03 3.44 10.43
CA THR A 94 0.10 4.42 9.87
C THR A 94 -1.30 4.31 10.50
N THR A 95 -2.27 5.05 10.00
CA THR A 95 -3.66 5.04 10.46
C THR A 95 -4.26 3.62 10.40
N ASN A 96 -4.95 3.23 11.47
CA ASN A 96 -5.60 1.92 11.62
C ASN A 96 -4.65 0.71 11.39
N SER A 97 -3.39 0.85 11.80
CA SER A 97 -2.38 -0.22 11.67
C SER A 97 -1.97 -0.88 13.00
N SER A 98 -2.72 -0.67 14.07
CA SER A 98 -2.46 -1.32 15.37
C SER A 98 -2.57 -2.85 15.34
N HIS A 99 -3.36 -3.39 14.42
CA HIS A 99 -3.48 -4.84 14.16
C HIS A 99 -2.50 -5.34 13.10
N GLY A 100 -1.57 -4.49 12.66
CA GLY A 100 -0.57 -4.81 11.65
C GLY A 100 0.41 -5.88 12.10
N VAL A 101 1.29 -6.23 11.18
CA VAL A 101 2.27 -7.31 11.35
C VAL A 101 3.38 -6.87 12.29
N THR A 102 3.66 -7.68 13.31
CA THR A 102 4.74 -7.42 14.27
C THR A 102 6.09 -7.96 13.79
N SER A 103 6.07 -9.07 13.02
CA SER A 103 7.27 -9.63 12.38
C SER A 103 6.91 -10.40 11.12
N ILE A 104 7.84 -10.47 10.18
CA ILE A 104 7.67 -11.29 8.96
C ILE A 104 7.54 -12.78 9.30
N ASP A 105 8.21 -13.24 10.35
CA ASP A 105 8.13 -14.64 10.77
C ASP A 105 6.72 -15.04 11.25
N ALA A 106 5.99 -14.13 11.88
CA ALA A 106 4.61 -14.38 12.32
C ALA A 106 3.66 -14.69 11.16
N ILE A 107 3.90 -14.11 9.98
CA ILE A 107 3.05 -14.29 8.79
C ILE A 107 3.67 -15.16 7.70
N MET A 108 4.79 -15.85 7.99
CA MET A 108 5.53 -16.57 6.95
C MET A 108 4.69 -17.61 6.21
N LEU A 109 3.84 -18.36 6.91
CA LEU A 109 2.95 -19.34 6.28
C LEU A 109 1.96 -18.71 5.30
N VAL A 110 1.47 -17.52 5.60
CA VAL A 110 0.61 -16.74 4.69
C VAL A 110 1.39 -16.31 3.46
N LEU A 111 2.60 -15.78 3.64
CA LEU A 111 3.45 -15.31 2.54
C LEU A 111 3.88 -16.47 1.60
N GLU A 112 4.22 -17.63 2.16
CA GLU A 112 4.50 -18.86 1.39
C GLU A 112 3.27 -19.29 0.56
N ARG A 113 2.08 -19.20 1.14
CA ARG A 113 0.83 -19.49 0.44
C ARG A 113 0.59 -18.50 -0.70
N MET A 114 0.78 -17.20 -0.44
CA MET A 114 0.66 -16.15 -1.45
C MET A 114 1.66 -16.36 -2.60
N GLN A 115 2.91 -16.72 -2.29
CA GLN A 115 3.91 -17.03 -3.30
C GLN A 115 3.45 -18.18 -4.22
N LYS A 116 2.93 -19.29 -3.65
CA LYS A 116 2.42 -20.43 -4.42
C LYS A 116 1.25 -20.07 -5.32
N LEU A 117 0.38 -19.21 -4.85
CA LEU A 117 -0.79 -18.74 -5.60
C LEU A 117 -0.45 -17.69 -6.66
N GLY A 118 0.73 -17.10 -6.59
CA GLY A 118 1.08 -15.91 -7.38
C GLY A 118 0.30 -14.65 -6.99
N MET A 119 -0.24 -14.62 -5.76
CA MET A 119 -0.96 -13.48 -5.20
C MET A 119 0.00 -12.37 -4.81
N PRO A 120 -0.24 -11.11 -5.23
CA PRO A 120 0.65 -9.99 -4.87
C PRO A 120 0.58 -9.62 -3.39
N LEU A 121 1.73 -9.30 -2.80
CA LEU A 121 1.88 -8.66 -1.51
C LEU A 121 2.04 -7.15 -1.73
N LEU A 122 1.15 -6.34 -1.15
CA LEU A 122 1.23 -4.88 -1.14
C LEU A 122 1.85 -4.45 0.19
N VAL A 123 2.89 -3.62 0.14
CA VAL A 123 3.71 -3.33 1.33
C VAL A 123 3.74 -1.84 1.65
N HIS A 124 3.30 -1.47 2.86
CA HIS A 124 3.71 -0.21 3.47
C HIS A 124 5.12 -0.39 4.04
N GLY A 125 6.10 0.19 3.38
CA GLY A 125 7.50 -0.13 3.63
C GLY A 125 8.21 0.86 4.54
N GLU A 126 7.81 0.95 5.79
CA GLU A 126 8.48 1.74 6.81
C GLU A 126 8.72 0.91 8.07
N VAL A 127 9.91 1.01 8.68
CA VAL A 127 10.15 0.52 10.04
C VAL A 127 9.52 1.47 11.05
N THR A 128 9.12 0.94 12.22
CA THR A 128 8.37 1.70 13.26
C THR A 128 9.19 1.93 14.54
N HIS A 129 10.45 1.55 14.57
CA HIS A 129 11.33 1.73 15.72
C HIS A 129 11.54 3.22 16.03
N ALA A 130 11.34 3.61 17.29
CA ALA A 130 11.36 5.00 17.73
C ALA A 130 12.72 5.69 17.54
N GLU A 131 13.81 4.92 17.56
CA GLU A 131 15.19 5.39 17.36
C GLU A 131 15.52 5.68 15.88
N ILE A 132 14.70 5.23 14.94
CA ILE A 132 14.94 5.48 13.52
C ILE A 132 14.28 6.79 13.10
N ASP A 133 15.08 7.69 12.55
CA ASP A 133 14.58 8.96 12.01
C ASP A 133 13.46 8.71 10.98
N ILE A 134 12.39 9.48 11.10
CA ILE A 134 11.21 9.34 10.23
C ILE A 134 11.53 9.45 8.73
N PHE A 135 12.61 10.16 8.37
CA PHE A 135 13.07 10.30 6.99
C PHE A 135 13.85 9.10 6.47
N ASP A 136 14.34 8.21 7.37
CA ASP A 136 15.18 7.06 7.04
C ASP A 136 14.42 5.72 7.11
N ARG A 137 13.17 5.72 7.58
CA ARG A 137 12.36 4.52 7.83
C ARG A 137 12.20 3.61 6.60
N GLU A 138 12.02 4.19 5.42
CA GLU A 138 11.85 3.42 4.18
C GLU A 138 13.15 2.75 3.76
N ALA A 139 14.29 3.44 3.79
CA ALA A 139 15.60 2.86 3.48
C ALA A 139 15.96 1.72 4.45
N ARG A 140 15.70 1.92 5.75
CA ARG A 140 15.91 0.86 6.75
C ARG A 140 14.99 -0.34 6.55
N PHE A 141 13.75 -0.12 6.12
CA PHE A 141 12.82 -1.21 5.79
C PHE A 141 13.35 -2.06 4.63
N ILE A 142 13.93 -1.44 3.61
CA ILE A 142 14.53 -2.18 2.49
C ILE A 142 15.61 -3.12 3.01
N GLU A 143 16.55 -2.60 3.80
CA GLU A 143 17.68 -3.39 4.34
C GLU A 143 17.26 -4.51 5.28
N THR A 144 16.34 -4.21 6.20
CA THR A 144 16.09 -5.10 7.36
C THR A 144 14.86 -5.99 7.17
N VAL A 145 13.97 -5.66 6.24
CA VAL A 145 12.72 -6.40 6.03
C VAL A 145 12.55 -6.85 4.58
N MET A 146 12.58 -5.92 3.63
CA MET A 146 12.23 -6.20 2.23
C MET A 146 13.24 -7.14 1.57
N GLU A 147 14.52 -6.84 1.67
CA GLU A 147 15.57 -7.65 1.07
C GLU A 147 15.64 -9.06 1.67
N PRO A 148 15.66 -9.24 3.01
CA PRO A 148 15.59 -10.57 3.61
C PRO A 148 14.32 -11.35 3.24
N LEU A 149 13.17 -10.69 3.16
CA LEU A 149 11.92 -11.32 2.74
C LEU A 149 12.02 -11.86 1.30
N ARG A 150 12.50 -11.05 0.37
CA ARG A 150 12.62 -11.45 -1.03
C ARG A 150 13.68 -12.52 -1.26
N GLN A 151 14.71 -12.59 -0.43
CA GLN A 151 15.67 -13.70 -0.44
C GLN A 151 15.04 -15.01 0.03
N ARG A 152 14.18 -14.98 1.04
CA ARG A 152 13.44 -16.15 1.57
C ARG A 152 12.32 -16.61 0.63
N LEU A 153 11.66 -15.67 -0.05
CA LEU A 153 10.52 -15.91 -0.94
C LEU A 153 10.77 -15.30 -2.32
N PRO A 154 11.69 -15.85 -3.11
CA PRO A 154 12.15 -15.22 -4.36
C PRO A 154 11.10 -15.17 -5.47
N ALA A 155 10.04 -15.97 -5.40
CA ALA A 155 8.94 -15.97 -6.36
C ALA A 155 7.70 -15.18 -5.87
N LEU A 156 7.75 -14.55 -4.69
CA LEU A 156 6.68 -13.70 -4.19
C LEU A 156 6.60 -12.41 -5.00
N LYS A 157 5.43 -12.11 -5.53
CA LYS A 157 5.15 -10.82 -6.17
C LYS A 157 4.97 -9.75 -5.12
N VAL A 158 5.71 -8.66 -5.23
CA VAL A 158 5.65 -7.55 -4.26
C VAL A 158 5.35 -6.24 -4.97
N VAL A 159 4.41 -5.48 -4.43
CA VAL A 159 4.22 -4.07 -4.78
C VAL A 159 4.66 -3.23 -3.58
N PHE A 160 5.76 -2.52 -3.72
CA PHE A 160 6.24 -1.55 -2.77
C PHE A 160 5.43 -0.27 -2.95
N GLU A 161 4.47 -0.05 -2.06
CA GLU A 161 3.48 1.01 -2.23
C GLU A 161 4.02 2.36 -1.78
N HIS A 162 3.54 3.43 -2.46
CA HIS A 162 3.80 4.85 -2.15
C HIS A 162 5.27 5.12 -1.79
N ILE A 163 6.20 4.60 -2.61
CA ILE A 163 7.62 4.80 -2.36
C ILE A 163 8.00 6.28 -2.37
N THR A 164 8.92 6.67 -1.50
CA THR A 164 9.26 8.07 -1.25
C THR A 164 10.73 8.41 -1.39
N THR A 165 11.61 7.41 -1.49
CA THR A 165 13.06 7.58 -1.49
C THR A 165 13.70 7.21 -2.82
N LYS A 166 14.90 7.75 -3.05
CA LYS A 166 15.79 7.31 -4.12
C LYS A 166 16.15 5.82 -3.93
N ASP A 167 16.39 5.43 -2.69
CA ASP A 167 16.73 4.04 -2.33
C ASP A 167 15.65 3.06 -2.81
N ALA A 168 14.39 3.36 -2.56
CA ALA A 168 13.27 2.53 -3.01
C ALA A 168 13.11 2.57 -4.55
N ALA A 169 13.31 3.73 -5.18
CA ALA A 169 13.24 3.85 -6.63
C ALA A 169 14.33 3.00 -7.32
N GLU A 170 15.56 3.05 -6.82
CA GLU A 170 16.68 2.23 -7.32
C GLU A 170 16.44 0.75 -7.01
N TYR A 171 16.01 0.41 -5.81
CA TYR A 171 15.71 -0.98 -5.43
C TYR A 171 14.66 -1.64 -6.33
N VAL A 172 13.60 -0.93 -6.69
CA VAL A 172 12.56 -1.45 -7.59
C VAL A 172 13.06 -1.49 -9.04
N ARG A 173 13.77 -0.45 -9.49
CA ARG A 173 14.34 -0.40 -10.86
C ARG A 173 15.31 -1.55 -11.12
N ASP A 174 16.21 -1.79 -10.18
CA ASP A 174 17.30 -2.76 -10.31
C ASP A 174 16.88 -4.18 -9.90
N GLY A 175 15.69 -4.32 -9.33
CA GLY A 175 15.07 -5.61 -8.96
C GLY A 175 14.52 -6.39 -10.16
N ASN A 176 14.14 -7.65 -9.92
CA ASN A 176 13.53 -8.53 -10.93
C ASN A 176 12.06 -8.13 -11.22
N ASP A 177 11.42 -8.82 -12.18
CA ASP A 177 10.05 -8.52 -12.64
C ASP A 177 8.95 -8.81 -11.58
N LEU A 178 9.31 -9.36 -10.43
CA LEU A 178 8.38 -9.67 -9.35
C LEU A 178 8.26 -8.54 -8.31
N ILE A 179 8.99 -7.43 -8.51
CA ILE A 179 8.80 -6.23 -7.70
C ILE A 179 8.36 -5.05 -8.55
N ALA A 180 7.31 -4.38 -8.09
CA ALA A 180 6.77 -3.15 -8.65
C ALA A 180 6.60 -2.11 -7.55
N ALA A 181 6.31 -0.87 -7.91
CA ALA A 181 6.04 0.20 -6.94
C ALA A 181 4.84 1.04 -7.33
N THR A 182 4.15 1.58 -6.34
CA THR A 182 3.25 2.72 -6.53
C THR A 182 3.93 4.01 -6.10
N ILE A 183 3.63 5.10 -6.80
CA ILE A 183 4.10 6.44 -6.49
C ILE A 183 2.89 7.36 -6.39
N THR A 184 2.86 8.21 -5.36
CA THR A 184 1.75 9.12 -5.14
C THR A 184 1.97 10.46 -5.84
N PRO A 185 0.90 11.19 -6.20
CA PRO A 185 1.00 12.55 -6.73
C PRO A 185 1.76 13.48 -5.79
N GLN A 186 1.48 13.43 -4.48
CA GLN A 186 2.10 14.30 -3.51
C GLN A 186 3.62 14.12 -3.42
N HIS A 187 4.16 12.90 -3.52
CA HIS A 187 5.60 12.67 -3.50
C HIS A 187 6.30 13.07 -4.81
N LEU A 188 5.56 13.15 -5.92
CA LEU A 188 6.06 13.75 -7.16
C LEU A 188 6.02 15.29 -7.14
N MET A 189 4.99 15.89 -6.52
CA MET A 189 4.77 17.33 -6.52
C MET A 189 5.56 18.05 -5.43
N PHE A 190 5.68 17.48 -4.25
CA PHE A 190 6.21 18.12 -3.06
C PHE A 190 7.40 17.35 -2.47
N ASN A 191 8.21 18.06 -1.69
CA ASN A 191 9.27 17.52 -0.85
C ASN A 191 9.23 18.17 0.54
N ARG A 192 10.09 17.75 1.46
CA ARG A 192 10.07 18.23 2.85
C ARG A 192 10.25 19.77 2.99
N ASN A 193 10.91 20.44 2.03
CA ASN A 193 11.03 21.89 2.09
C ASN A 193 9.67 22.57 1.96
N HIS A 194 8.78 22.05 1.11
CA HIS A 194 7.42 22.59 0.99
C HIS A 194 6.63 22.47 2.30
N MET A 195 6.91 21.45 3.10
CA MET A 195 6.27 21.23 4.40
C MET A 195 6.85 22.12 5.51
N LEU A 196 8.17 22.39 5.50
CA LEU A 196 8.90 22.92 6.66
C LEU A 196 9.41 24.34 6.48
N VAL A 197 9.78 24.79 5.26
CA VAL A 197 10.42 26.10 5.05
C VAL A 197 9.40 27.23 5.13
N GLY A 198 9.73 28.22 5.96
CA GLY A 198 8.87 29.39 6.18
C GLY A 198 7.68 29.13 7.12
N GLY A 199 7.76 28.08 7.90
CA GLY A 199 6.73 27.61 8.83
C GLY A 199 6.15 26.25 8.43
N VAL A 200 5.73 25.49 9.44
CA VAL A 200 5.15 24.15 9.22
C VAL A 200 3.82 24.25 8.51
N ARG A 201 3.65 23.47 7.44
CA ARG A 201 2.39 23.33 6.70
C ARG A 201 1.77 21.96 6.98
N PRO A 202 0.88 21.85 7.98
CA PRO A 202 0.35 20.54 8.44
C PRO A 202 -0.42 19.78 7.36
N HIS A 203 -1.06 20.46 6.42
CA HIS A 203 -1.76 19.83 5.29
C HIS A 203 -0.83 19.09 4.30
N LEU A 204 0.48 19.29 4.39
CA LEU A 204 1.47 18.54 3.63
C LEU A 204 2.07 17.36 4.41
N TYR A 205 1.62 17.16 5.64
CA TYR A 205 2.02 16.01 6.45
C TYR A 205 1.25 14.76 6.01
N CYS A 206 1.97 13.72 5.66
CA CYS A 206 1.44 12.40 5.32
C CYS A 206 2.42 11.32 5.77
N LEU A 207 1.98 10.08 5.83
CA LEU A 207 2.84 8.91 6.03
C LEU A 207 2.68 7.95 4.84
N PRO A 208 3.79 7.60 4.18
CA PRO A 208 5.20 8.02 4.43
C PRO A 208 5.41 9.52 4.22
N ILE A 209 6.30 10.10 5.05
CA ILE A 209 6.55 11.55 5.04
C ILE A 209 7.27 12.00 3.76
N LEU A 210 7.03 13.25 3.33
CA LEU A 210 7.76 13.90 2.24
C LEU A 210 9.27 13.93 2.54
N LYS A 211 10.08 13.52 1.57
CA LYS A 211 11.53 13.38 1.70
C LYS A 211 12.30 14.59 1.14
N ARG A 212 13.63 14.49 1.10
CA ARG A 212 14.51 15.51 0.48
C ARG A 212 14.25 15.63 -1.01
N ASN A 213 14.68 16.77 -1.59
CA ASN A 213 14.59 17.01 -3.04
C ASN A 213 15.25 15.91 -3.88
N ILE A 214 16.38 15.35 -3.45
CA ILE A 214 17.08 14.29 -4.18
C ILE A 214 16.22 13.04 -4.36
N HIS A 215 15.42 12.70 -3.37
CA HIS A 215 14.47 11.58 -3.42
C HIS A 215 13.32 11.88 -4.38
N GLN A 216 12.73 13.08 -4.27
CA GLN A 216 11.68 13.52 -5.19
C GLN A 216 12.14 13.48 -6.66
N GLN A 217 13.36 13.93 -6.95
CA GLN A 217 13.90 13.86 -8.31
C GLN A 217 14.06 12.42 -8.80
N ALA A 218 14.55 11.52 -7.97
CA ALA A 218 14.66 10.10 -8.32
C ALA A 218 13.30 9.46 -8.66
N LEU A 219 12.23 9.79 -7.91
CA LEU A 219 10.87 9.35 -8.23
C LEU A 219 10.37 9.91 -9.56
N ARG A 220 10.60 11.19 -9.82
CA ARG A 220 10.24 11.84 -11.10
C ARG A 220 10.97 11.22 -12.28
N GLU A 221 12.26 10.96 -12.13
CA GLU A 221 13.09 10.30 -13.16
C GLU A 221 12.59 8.89 -13.44
N LEU A 222 12.26 8.12 -12.40
CA LEU A 222 11.70 6.78 -12.54
C LEU A 222 10.40 6.79 -13.36
N VAL A 223 9.48 7.72 -13.05
CA VAL A 223 8.22 7.85 -13.78
C VAL A 223 8.45 8.35 -15.21
N ALA A 224 9.29 9.38 -15.39
CA ALA A 224 9.56 9.97 -16.70
C ALA A 224 10.29 9.01 -17.65
N SER A 225 11.02 8.00 -17.13
CA SER A 225 11.68 6.98 -17.93
C SER A 225 10.71 6.00 -18.61
N GLY A 226 9.42 6.01 -18.24
CA GLY A 226 8.43 5.03 -18.71
C GLY A 226 8.64 3.64 -18.11
N PHE A 227 9.27 3.55 -16.94
CA PHE A 227 9.51 2.28 -16.24
C PHE A 227 8.20 1.56 -15.94
N SER A 228 7.96 0.41 -16.55
CA SER A 228 6.68 -0.29 -16.57
C SER A 228 6.22 -0.86 -15.23
N ARG A 229 7.14 -1.02 -14.27
CA ARG A 229 6.84 -1.56 -12.93
C ARG A 229 6.61 -0.45 -11.87
N ALA A 230 6.60 0.84 -12.28
CA ALA A 230 6.15 1.95 -11.44
C ALA A 230 4.82 2.50 -11.98
N PHE A 231 3.83 2.64 -11.11
CA PHE A 231 2.49 3.10 -11.49
C PHE A 231 1.85 3.98 -10.40
N LEU A 232 0.76 4.63 -10.76
CA LEU A 232 0.07 5.54 -9.87
C LEU A 232 -0.58 4.79 -8.69
N GLY A 233 -0.31 5.24 -7.48
CA GLY A 233 -1.09 4.93 -6.29
C GLY A 233 -1.40 6.24 -5.59
N THR A 234 -2.65 6.71 -5.64
CA THR A 234 -2.99 8.04 -5.12
C THR A 234 -2.80 8.14 -3.62
N ASP A 235 -3.01 7.03 -2.92
CA ASP A 235 -3.08 7.01 -1.46
C ASP A 235 -4.04 8.08 -0.90
N SER A 236 -5.10 8.35 -1.69
CA SER A 236 -6.17 9.23 -1.23
C SER A 236 -6.78 8.64 0.03
N ALA A 237 -6.73 9.40 1.12
CA ALA A 237 -7.10 8.95 2.46
C ALA A 237 -7.85 10.08 3.17
N PRO A 238 -9.17 10.02 3.22
CA PRO A 238 -10.01 11.00 3.95
C PRO A 238 -9.85 10.88 5.47
#